data_b189836390b342042fd9877d9c9922ec
#
_entry.id   b189836390b342042fd9877d9c9922ec
#
_cell.length_a   1.000
_cell.length_b   1.000
_cell.length_c   1.000
_cell.angle_alpha   90.00
_cell.angle_beta   90.00
_cell.angle_gamma   90.00
#
_symmetry.space_group_name_H-M   'P 1'
#
loop_
_entity.id
_entity.type
_entity.pdbx_description
1 polymer ?
#
loop_
_entity_poly.entity_id
_entity_poly.type
_entity_poly.pdbx_seq_one_letter_code
_entity_poly.pdbx_strand_id
1 'polypeptide(L)'
;VQKHIINYIIKNSFDIYNTLIVGPPQCGKTTILRDLSRMLSNGEPEYDFNGIKVGIVDERSEIAACCKGVPQNDVGYRTDVLDGCPKVLGMEMLLRSMSPGIIITDEIGTHGDKDAILKVLNSGIKIIASAHGYNITELKMRDELLSLIKSAAFERYIVLSARNGPGTLEEVVDSDMTPIYRVSQ
;
A
#
# COMPACT_ATOMS: atom_id res chain seq x y z
N VAL A 1 1.10 16.55 1.88
CA VAL A 1 -0.21 15.85 1.80
C VAL A 1 -0.10 14.46 2.45
N GLN A 2 1.02 13.77 2.26
CA GLN A 2 1.21 12.39 2.73
C GLN A 2 1.54 12.29 4.23
N LYS A 3 2.08 13.32 4.85
CA LYS A 3 2.37 13.35 6.30
C LYS A 3 1.14 13.07 7.17
N HIS A 4 -0.06 13.43 6.71
CA HIS A 4 -1.29 13.10 7.44
C HIS A 4 -1.71 11.64 7.27
N ILE A 5 -1.44 11.02 6.11
CA ILE A 5 -1.80 9.64 5.82
C ILE A 5 -0.94 8.67 6.63
N ILE A 6 0.35 8.96 6.77
CA ILE A 6 1.30 8.09 7.48
C ILE A 6 0.93 7.88 8.95
N ASN A 7 0.24 8.85 9.59
CA ASN A 7 -0.29 8.73 10.96
C ASN A 7 -1.22 7.52 11.15
N TYR A 8 -1.91 7.12 10.09
CA TYR A 8 -2.84 6.00 10.13
C TYR A 8 -2.16 4.67 9.78
N ILE A 9 -0.91 4.72 9.32
CA ILE A 9 -0.14 3.57 8.85
C ILE A 9 0.88 3.11 9.89
N ILE A 10 1.62 4.03 10.52
CA ILE A 10 2.58 3.70 11.57
C ILE A 10 1.83 3.25 12.83
N LYS A 11 2.22 2.11 13.37
CA LYS A 11 1.67 1.52 14.59
C LYS A 11 2.54 1.80 15.81
N ASN A 12 3.85 1.72 15.63
CA ASN A 12 4.89 2.05 16.62
C ASN A 12 6.24 2.22 15.93
N SER A 13 7.32 2.39 16.69
CA SER A 13 8.69 2.64 16.17
C SER A 13 9.22 1.57 15.20
N PHE A 14 8.62 0.38 15.15
CA PHE A 14 9.11 -0.77 14.36
C PHE A 14 8.03 -1.49 13.56
N ASP A 15 6.76 -1.08 13.70
CA ASP A 15 5.63 -1.78 13.08
C ASP A 15 4.65 -0.84 12.42
N ILE A 16 3.99 -1.35 11.38
CA ILE A 16 2.97 -0.65 10.60
C ILE A 16 1.72 -1.50 10.45
N TYR A 17 0.60 -0.87 10.11
CA TYR A 17 -0.64 -1.55 9.76
C TYR A 17 -0.63 -2.00 8.29
N ASN A 18 -1.07 -3.23 8.03
CA ASN A 18 -1.41 -3.65 6.68
C ASN A 18 -2.50 -2.74 6.13
N THR A 19 -2.22 -2.06 5.01
CA THR A 19 -3.07 -0.95 4.55
C THR A 19 -3.51 -1.13 3.10
N LEU A 20 -4.80 -0.92 2.84
CA LEU A 20 -5.34 -0.81 1.49
C LEU A 20 -5.73 0.63 1.18
N ILE A 21 -5.13 1.20 0.14
CA ILE A 21 -5.45 2.53 -0.37
C ILE A 21 -6.48 2.41 -1.49
N VAL A 22 -7.62 3.03 -1.30
CA VAL A 22 -8.78 2.95 -2.19
C VAL A 22 -9.03 4.29 -2.83
N GLY A 23 -9.31 4.31 -4.12
CA GLY A 23 -9.67 5.56 -4.79
C GLY A 23 -9.89 5.37 -6.28
N PRO A 24 -10.60 6.32 -6.94
CA PRO A 24 -10.82 6.30 -8.38
C PRO A 24 -9.49 6.43 -9.15
N PRO A 25 -9.50 6.20 -10.47
CA PRO A 25 -8.37 6.51 -11.33
C PRO A 25 -7.89 7.95 -11.14
N GLN A 26 -6.58 8.17 -11.25
CA GLN A 26 -5.94 9.50 -11.21
C GLN A 26 -6.12 10.30 -9.90
N CYS A 27 -6.63 9.68 -8.82
CA CYS A 27 -6.74 10.34 -7.51
C CYS A 27 -5.42 10.39 -6.73
N GLY A 28 -4.29 9.95 -7.30
CA GLY A 28 -2.98 10.05 -6.68
C GLY A 28 -2.52 8.83 -5.88
N LYS A 29 -3.17 7.66 -5.99
CA LYS A 29 -2.78 6.42 -5.27
C LYS A 29 -1.32 6.06 -5.47
N THR A 30 -0.86 5.98 -6.73
CA THR A 30 0.52 5.61 -7.08
C THR A 30 1.53 6.60 -6.50
N THR A 31 1.22 7.91 -6.51
CA THR A 31 2.06 8.94 -5.90
C THR A 31 2.16 8.76 -4.39
N ILE A 32 1.06 8.41 -3.74
CA ILE A 32 1.03 8.13 -2.30
C ILE A 32 1.82 6.86 -1.98
N LEU A 33 1.66 5.77 -2.74
CA LEU A 33 2.44 4.54 -2.56
C LEU A 33 3.94 4.79 -2.67
N ARG A 34 4.38 5.60 -3.64
CA ARG A 34 5.77 6.02 -3.82
C ARG A 34 6.29 6.78 -2.60
N ASP A 35 5.55 7.78 -2.15
CA ASP A 35 5.98 8.61 -1.02
C ASP A 35 5.99 7.83 0.30
N LEU A 36 5.01 6.94 0.49
CA LEU A 36 4.99 6.00 1.62
C LEU A 36 6.20 5.05 1.57
N SER A 37 6.56 4.53 0.39
CA SER A 37 7.78 3.72 0.25
C SER A 37 9.00 4.49 0.74
N ARG A 38 9.19 5.72 0.27
CA ARG A 38 10.30 6.59 0.66
C ARG A 38 10.31 6.84 2.18
N MET A 39 9.17 7.23 2.75
CA MET A 39 9.06 7.53 4.18
C MET A 39 9.30 6.30 5.04
N LEU A 40 8.66 5.18 4.73
CA LEU A 40 8.81 3.92 5.47
C LEU A 40 10.21 3.33 5.34
N SER A 41 10.84 3.48 4.17
CA SER A 41 12.21 3.02 3.93
C SER A 41 13.23 3.85 4.73
N ASN A 42 13.10 5.17 4.70
CA ASN A 42 14.05 6.08 5.34
C ASN A 42 13.85 6.19 6.85
N GLY A 43 12.63 5.92 7.33
CA GLY A 43 12.19 6.24 8.66
C GLY A 43 11.63 7.65 8.76
N GLU A 44 10.82 7.89 9.77
CA GLU A 44 10.18 9.19 10.03
C GLU A 44 10.34 9.58 11.50
N PRO A 45 11.35 10.41 11.81
CA PRO A 45 11.63 10.82 13.20
C PRO A 45 10.45 11.53 13.89
N GLU A 46 9.61 12.23 13.15
CA GLU A 46 8.41 12.88 13.68
C GLU A 46 7.42 11.88 14.30
N TYR A 47 7.49 10.61 13.90
CA TYR A 47 6.64 9.50 14.36
C TYR A 47 7.42 8.45 15.16
N ASP A 48 8.67 8.76 15.55
CA ASP A 48 9.58 7.81 16.20
C ASP A 48 9.69 6.48 15.43
N PHE A 49 9.64 6.53 14.09
CA PHE A 49 9.70 5.36 13.23
C PHE A 49 11.10 5.18 12.63
N ASN A 50 11.72 4.02 12.93
CA ASN A 50 13.12 3.76 12.57
C ASN A 50 13.35 3.37 11.11
N GLY A 51 12.28 3.20 10.35
CA GLY A 51 12.32 2.71 8.99
C GLY A 51 12.38 1.19 8.88
N ILE A 52 11.95 0.69 7.74
CA ILE A 52 11.81 -0.74 7.45
C ILE A 52 12.32 -1.03 6.04
N LYS A 53 12.80 -2.24 5.79
CA LYS A 53 13.17 -2.67 4.44
C LYS A 53 11.90 -2.84 3.60
N VAL A 54 11.84 -2.13 2.47
CA VAL A 54 10.69 -2.09 1.55
C VAL A 54 11.01 -2.91 0.31
N GLY A 55 10.05 -3.73 -0.13
CA GLY A 55 10.04 -4.33 -1.46
C GLY A 55 8.89 -3.74 -2.27
N ILE A 56 9.18 -3.21 -3.45
CA ILE A 56 8.14 -2.75 -4.39
C ILE A 56 7.97 -3.77 -5.50
N VAL A 57 6.72 -4.18 -5.75
CA VAL A 57 6.35 -4.87 -7.00
C VAL A 57 5.63 -3.87 -7.89
N ASP A 58 6.34 -3.39 -8.91
CA ASP A 58 5.91 -2.32 -9.81
C ASP A 58 5.62 -2.89 -11.20
N GLU A 59 4.43 -3.48 -11.38
CA GLU A 59 4.08 -4.17 -12.61
C GLU A 59 4.02 -3.24 -13.84
N ARG A 60 3.68 -1.97 -13.63
CA ARG A 60 3.52 -0.98 -14.71
C ARG A 60 4.62 0.07 -14.76
N SER A 61 5.66 -0.07 -13.93
CA SER A 61 6.74 0.93 -13.81
C SER A 61 6.24 2.34 -13.44
N GLU A 62 5.16 2.43 -12.64
CA GLU A 62 4.53 3.70 -12.28
C GLU A 62 4.97 4.21 -10.90
N ILE A 63 5.30 3.32 -9.96
CA ILE A 63 5.71 3.69 -8.60
C ILE A 63 7.13 4.24 -8.65
N ALA A 64 8.10 3.42 -9.06
CA ALA A 64 9.52 3.74 -9.11
C ALA A 64 9.93 4.41 -10.42
N ALA A 65 9.14 4.23 -11.50
CA ALA A 65 9.42 4.72 -12.86
C ALA A 65 10.83 4.31 -13.32
N CYS A 66 11.17 3.04 -13.21
CA CYS A 66 12.52 2.57 -13.52
C CYS A 66 12.92 2.80 -14.98
N CYS A 67 14.16 3.22 -15.18
CA CYS A 67 14.79 3.29 -16.49
C CYS A 67 16.05 2.44 -16.46
N LYS A 68 16.13 1.42 -17.32
CA LYS A 68 17.23 0.44 -17.35
C LYS A 68 17.55 -0.15 -15.97
N GLY A 69 16.51 -0.47 -15.19
CA GLY A 69 16.63 -1.06 -13.85
C GLY A 69 16.97 -0.08 -12.73
N VAL A 70 17.02 1.22 -13.01
CA VAL A 70 17.30 2.26 -12.02
C VAL A 70 16.04 3.07 -11.74
N PRO A 71 15.54 3.12 -10.48
CA PRO A 71 14.44 4.00 -10.10
C PRO A 71 14.73 5.46 -10.44
N GLN A 72 13.78 6.13 -11.11
CA GLN A 72 13.86 7.56 -11.42
C GLN A 72 13.15 8.40 -10.37
N ASN A 73 12.25 7.79 -9.61
CA ASN A 73 11.62 8.41 -8.46
C ASN A 73 12.35 8.01 -7.17
N ASP A 74 12.35 8.90 -6.19
CA ASP A 74 12.83 8.58 -4.85
C ASP A 74 11.83 7.67 -4.14
N VAL A 75 12.21 6.42 -3.95
CA VAL A 75 11.42 5.38 -3.25
C VAL A 75 12.03 5.01 -1.89
N GLY A 76 13.12 5.67 -1.51
CA GLY A 76 13.86 5.43 -0.27
C GLY A 76 15.05 4.47 -0.42
N TYR A 77 16.04 4.63 0.45
CA TYR A 77 17.35 3.97 0.31
C TYR A 77 17.38 2.51 0.78
N ARG A 78 16.33 2.03 1.50
CA ARG A 78 16.19 0.61 1.89
C ARG A 78 15.14 -0.10 1.04
N THR A 79 14.96 0.33 -0.22
CA THR A 79 13.91 -0.17 -1.09
C THR A 79 14.47 -0.98 -2.26
N ASP A 80 14.04 -2.22 -2.37
CA ASP A 80 14.26 -3.06 -3.55
C ASP A 80 13.04 -2.94 -4.47
N VAL A 81 13.27 -2.84 -5.79
CA VAL A 81 12.20 -2.71 -6.79
C VAL A 81 12.25 -3.85 -7.79
N LEU A 82 11.14 -4.56 -7.93
CA LEU A 82 10.89 -5.49 -9.04
C LEU A 82 10.04 -4.76 -10.09
N ASP A 83 10.72 -4.21 -11.08
CA ASP A 83 10.14 -3.40 -12.15
C ASP A 83 9.64 -4.26 -13.30
N GLY A 84 8.45 -3.92 -13.84
CA GLY A 84 7.82 -4.67 -14.95
C GLY A 84 7.51 -6.12 -14.60
N CYS A 85 7.41 -6.46 -13.33
CA CYS A 85 7.20 -7.81 -12.84
C CYS A 85 5.73 -8.05 -12.50
N PRO A 86 5.10 -9.14 -12.99
CA PRO A 86 3.74 -9.51 -12.59
C PRO A 86 3.63 -9.63 -11.06
N LYS A 87 2.57 -9.06 -10.47
CA LYS A 87 2.40 -8.93 -9.00
C LYS A 87 2.60 -10.23 -8.24
N VAL A 88 1.92 -11.29 -8.66
CA VAL A 88 1.99 -12.60 -7.99
C VAL A 88 3.42 -13.14 -7.96
N LEU A 89 4.10 -13.09 -9.10
CA LEU A 89 5.49 -13.54 -9.22
C LEU A 89 6.43 -12.67 -8.41
N GLY A 90 6.27 -11.34 -8.51
CA GLY A 90 7.09 -10.38 -7.79
C GLY A 90 6.99 -10.54 -6.26
N MET A 91 5.78 -10.73 -5.72
CA MET A 91 5.58 -11.00 -4.29
C MET A 91 6.31 -12.30 -3.87
N GLU A 92 6.19 -13.37 -4.64
CA GLU A 92 6.88 -14.63 -4.34
C GLU A 92 8.42 -14.50 -4.41
N MET A 93 8.93 -13.73 -5.36
CA MET A 93 10.38 -13.47 -5.48
C MET A 93 10.90 -12.67 -4.28
N LEU A 94 10.18 -11.61 -3.87
CA LEU A 94 10.53 -10.82 -2.69
C LEU A 94 10.57 -11.67 -1.43
N LEU A 95 9.56 -12.53 -1.23
CA LEU A 95 9.50 -13.45 -0.09
C LEU A 95 10.72 -14.36 0.00
N ARG A 96 11.17 -14.92 -1.14
CA ARG A 96 12.24 -15.93 -1.18
C ARG A 96 13.65 -15.33 -1.12
N SER A 97 13.83 -14.13 -1.67
CA SER A 97 15.19 -13.65 -1.99
C SER A 97 15.59 -12.38 -1.28
N MET A 98 14.64 -11.51 -0.94
CA MET A 98 14.97 -10.15 -0.49
C MET A 98 14.60 -9.88 0.97
N SER A 99 13.78 -10.72 1.59
CA SER A 99 13.37 -10.62 3.00
C SER A 99 12.94 -9.20 3.39
N PRO A 100 11.97 -8.57 2.69
CA PRO A 100 11.49 -7.26 3.05
C PRO A 100 10.69 -7.32 4.35
N GLY A 101 10.63 -6.21 5.08
CA GLY A 101 9.70 -6.05 6.19
C GLY A 101 8.29 -5.67 5.71
N ILE A 102 8.21 -5.04 4.52
CA ILE A 102 6.95 -4.65 3.88
C ILE A 102 7.04 -4.82 2.37
N ILE A 103 5.93 -5.20 1.75
CA ILE A 103 5.73 -5.17 0.30
C ILE A 103 4.73 -4.06 -0.06
N ILE A 104 5.08 -3.28 -1.08
CA ILE A 104 4.21 -2.25 -1.67
C ILE A 104 3.90 -2.63 -3.11
N THR A 105 2.61 -2.58 -3.48
CA THR A 105 2.16 -2.84 -4.86
C THR A 105 0.91 -2.05 -5.18
N ASP A 106 0.65 -1.82 -6.47
CA ASP A 106 -0.53 -1.10 -6.92
C ASP A 106 -1.61 -2.03 -7.50
N GLU A 107 -2.82 -1.49 -7.62
CA GLU A 107 -3.96 -2.04 -8.36
C GLU A 107 -4.24 -3.54 -8.15
N ILE A 108 -4.43 -3.96 -6.90
CA ILE A 108 -4.86 -5.32 -6.59
C ILE A 108 -6.34 -5.54 -6.96
N GLY A 109 -6.71 -6.75 -7.32
CA GLY A 109 -8.11 -7.09 -7.58
C GLY A 109 -8.34 -8.37 -8.35
N THR A 110 -7.31 -9.16 -8.62
CA THR A 110 -7.43 -10.47 -9.24
C THR A 110 -7.40 -11.58 -8.19
N HIS A 111 -7.85 -12.78 -8.56
CA HIS A 111 -7.77 -13.95 -7.70
C HIS A 111 -6.31 -14.29 -7.31
N GLY A 112 -5.39 -14.17 -8.25
CA GLY A 112 -3.96 -14.37 -7.99
C GLY A 112 -3.38 -13.38 -6.99
N ASP A 113 -3.80 -12.11 -7.06
CA ASP A 113 -3.37 -11.08 -6.10
C ASP A 113 -3.79 -11.45 -4.68
N LYS A 114 -5.05 -11.90 -4.50
CA LYS A 114 -5.56 -12.34 -3.20
C LYS A 114 -4.68 -13.44 -2.60
N ASP A 115 -4.39 -14.48 -3.36
CA ASP A 115 -3.62 -15.62 -2.87
C ASP A 115 -2.17 -15.23 -2.55
N ALA A 116 -1.56 -14.37 -3.38
CA ALA A 116 -0.21 -13.85 -3.14
C ALA A 116 -0.16 -12.97 -1.88
N ILE A 117 -1.14 -12.10 -1.66
CA ILE A 117 -1.27 -11.26 -0.46
C ILE A 117 -1.37 -12.13 0.79
N LEU A 118 -2.23 -13.16 0.80
CA LEU A 118 -2.36 -14.05 1.94
C LEU A 118 -1.06 -14.81 2.25
N LYS A 119 -0.29 -15.21 1.22
CA LYS A 119 1.05 -15.80 1.42
C LYS A 119 2.02 -14.81 2.06
N VAL A 120 2.03 -13.54 1.62
CA VAL A 120 2.86 -12.47 2.19
C VAL A 120 2.54 -12.29 3.68
N LEU A 121 1.27 -12.14 4.01
CA LEU A 121 0.80 -11.95 5.39
C LEU A 121 1.12 -13.15 6.29
N ASN A 122 0.93 -14.38 5.79
CA ASN A 122 1.27 -15.61 6.51
C ASN A 122 2.78 -15.75 6.77
N SER A 123 3.61 -15.05 6.00
CA SER A 123 5.06 -15.00 6.21
C SER A 123 5.49 -13.91 7.21
N GLY A 124 4.53 -13.18 7.80
CA GLY A 124 4.79 -12.11 8.76
C GLY A 124 5.26 -10.79 8.13
N ILE A 125 5.23 -10.69 6.80
CA ILE A 125 5.59 -9.48 6.07
C ILE A 125 4.38 -8.58 5.95
N LYS A 126 4.58 -7.27 6.13
CA LYS A 126 3.53 -6.26 6.00
C LYS A 126 3.24 -5.96 4.53
N ILE A 127 2.04 -5.44 4.28
CA ILE A 127 1.65 -5.05 2.93
C ILE A 127 0.93 -3.70 2.90
N ILE A 128 1.28 -2.88 1.93
CA ILE A 128 0.49 -1.73 1.50
C ILE A 128 0.16 -1.93 0.01
N ALA A 129 -1.12 -1.89 -0.30
CA ALA A 129 -1.58 -2.04 -1.67
C ALA A 129 -2.59 -0.95 -2.04
N SER A 130 -2.86 -0.78 -3.34
CA SER A 130 -3.97 0.04 -3.78
C SER A 130 -5.01 -0.77 -4.55
N ALA A 131 -6.25 -0.26 -4.54
CA ALA A 131 -7.34 -0.80 -5.34
C ALA A 131 -8.19 0.34 -5.92
N HIS A 132 -8.82 0.07 -7.06
CA HIS A 132 -9.82 0.98 -7.61
C HIS A 132 -11.14 0.85 -6.87
N GLY A 133 -11.75 1.99 -6.55
CA GLY A 133 -13.07 2.09 -5.94
C GLY A 133 -13.32 3.51 -5.42
N TYR A 134 -14.57 3.91 -5.35
CA TYR A 134 -14.95 5.23 -4.82
C TYR A 134 -15.15 5.20 -3.29
N ASN A 135 -15.43 4.05 -2.72
CA ASN A 135 -15.67 3.87 -1.28
C ASN A 135 -15.54 2.39 -0.88
N ILE A 136 -15.62 2.13 0.42
CA ILE A 136 -15.52 0.77 0.98
C ILE A 136 -16.69 -0.13 0.54
N THR A 137 -17.88 0.43 0.33
CA THR A 137 -19.04 -0.34 -0.10
C THR A 137 -18.83 -0.95 -1.48
N GLU A 138 -18.23 -0.20 -2.41
CA GLU A 138 -17.90 -0.68 -3.74
C GLU A 138 -16.86 -1.81 -3.72
N LEU A 139 -15.86 -1.74 -2.82
CA LEU A 139 -14.91 -2.84 -2.66
C LEU A 139 -15.59 -4.16 -2.29
N LYS A 140 -16.62 -4.10 -1.45
CA LYS A 140 -17.39 -5.28 -1.00
C LYS A 140 -18.21 -5.93 -2.12
N MET A 141 -18.37 -5.27 -3.27
CA MET A 141 -19.05 -5.83 -4.45
C MET A 141 -18.13 -6.70 -5.31
N ARG A 142 -16.82 -6.70 -5.04
CA ARG A 142 -15.82 -7.48 -5.77
C ARG A 142 -15.39 -8.66 -4.91
N ASP A 143 -15.60 -9.87 -5.39
CA ASP A 143 -15.43 -11.11 -4.61
C ASP A 143 -14.03 -11.26 -4.00
N GLU A 144 -12.98 -10.93 -4.77
CA GLU A 144 -11.59 -11.03 -4.31
C GLU A 144 -11.30 -10.04 -3.18
N LEU A 145 -11.74 -8.78 -3.33
CA LEU A 145 -11.55 -7.75 -2.32
C LEU A 145 -12.42 -8.01 -1.09
N LEU A 146 -13.66 -8.47 -1.28
CA LEU A 146 -14.52 -8.90 -0.19
C LEU A 146 -13.89 -10.06 0.61
N SER A 147 -13.24 -11.00 -0.08
CA SER A 147 -12.54 -12.12 0.56
C SER A 147 -11.37 -11.62 1.42
N LEU A 148 -10.57 -10.65 0.93
CA LEU A 148 -9.49 -10.02 1.70
C LEU A 148 -10.03 -9.24 2.91
N ILE A 149 -11.16 -8.54 2.76
CA ILE A 149 -11.83 -7.86 3.87
C ILE A 149 -12.27 -8.87 4.93
N LYS A 150 -12.96 -9.95 4.53
CA LYS A 150 -13.44 -10.98 5.46
C LYS A 150 -12.33 -11.73 6.19
N SER A 151 -11.15 -11.86 5.56
CA SER A 151 -9.97 -12.47 6.20
C SER A 151 -9.17 -11.50 7.07
N ALA A 152 -9.64 -10.24 7.24
CA ALA A 152 -8.93 -9.17 7.93
C ALA A 152 -7.48 -9.01 7.43
N ALA A 153 -7.27 -9.18 6.12
CA ALA A 153 -5.96 -9.05 5.49
C ALA A 153 -5.37 -7.65 5.66
N PHE A 154 -6.22 -6.64 5.69
CA PHE A 154 -5.84 -5.26 5.92
C PHE A 154 -6.39 -4.74 7.24
N GLU A 155 -5.54 -4.05 8.00
CA GLU A 155 -5.87 -3.42 9.29
C GLU A 155 -6.34 -1.97 9.10
N ARG A 156 -6.06 -1.37 7.94
CA ARG A 156 -6.46 -0.01 7.56
C ARG A 156 -6.94 0.05 6.11
N TYR A 157 -8.01 0.79 5.90
CA TYR A 157 -8.52 1.14 4.58
C TYR A 157 -8.56 2.66 4.48
N ILE A 158 -7.85 3.22 3.51
CA ILE A 158 -7.70 4.66 3.31
C ILE A 158 -8.37 5.04 2.01
N VAL A 159 -9.46 5.78 2.09
CA VAL A 159 -10.23 6.20 0.91
C VAL A 159 -9.76 7.58 0.47
N LEU A 160 -9.40 7.67 -0.80
CA LEU A 160 -8.91 8.88 -1.45
C LEU A 160 -9.85 9.36 -2.53
N SER A 161 -9.83 10.66 -2.77
CA SER A 161 -10.49 11.30 -3.92
C SER A 161 -9.57 12.33 -4.59
N ALA A 162 -10.10 12.98 -5.62
CA ALA A 162 -9.49 14.15 -6.24
C ALA A 162 -10.31 15.43 -5.99
N ARG A 163 -11.23 15.44 -5.01
CA ARG A 163 -12.19 16.56 -4.77
C ARG A 163 -11.48 17.89 -4.52
N ASN A 164 -10.42 17.87 -3.73
CA ASN A 164 -9.60 19.07 -3.43
C ASN A 164 -8.18 18.92 -4.01
N GLY A 165 -8.05 18.19 -5.12
CA GLY A 165 -6.80 17.79 -5.76
C GLY A 165 -6.44 16.33 -5.48
N PRO A 166 -5.51 15.77 -6.27
CA PRO A 166 -5.06 14.38 -6.08
C PRO A 166 -4.50 14.14 -4.66
N GLY A 167 -4.86 13.00 -4.06
CA GLY A 167 -4.45 12.64 -2.72
C GLY A 167 -5.33 13.19 -1.60
N THR A 168 -6.52 13.71 -1.92
CA THR A 168 -7.49 14.13 -0.89
C THR A 168 -7.94 12.93 -0.08
N LEU A 169 -7.69 12.96 1.23
CA LEU A 169 -8.14 11.94 2.18
C LEU A 169 -9.62 12.16 2.51
N GLU A 170 -10.45 11.17 2.24
CA GLU A 170 -11.89 11.22 2.51
C GLU A 170 -12.25 10.45 3.79
N GLU A 171 -11.71 9.26 3.96
CA GLU A 171 -12.06 8.37 5.06
C GLU A 171 -10.91 7.42 5.40
N VAL A 172 -10.77 7.07 6.67
CA VAL A 172 -9.96 5.95 7.14
C VAL A 172 -10.81 5.07 8.03
N VAL A 173 -10.82 3.77 7.74
CA VAL A 173 -11.50 2.79 8.60
C VAL A 173 -10.53 1.69 9.02
N ASP A 174 -10.83 1.01 10.14
CA ASP A 174 -10.09 -0.14 10.62
C ASP A 174 -10.55 -1.47 9.99
N SER A 175 -10.02 -2.59 10.49
CA SER A 175 -10.39 -3.95 10.04
C SER A 175 -11.86 -4.27 10.27
N ASP A 176 -12.49 -3.69 11.27
CA ASP A 176 -13.90 -3.88 11.62
C ASP A 176 -14.83 -2.89 10.88
N MET A 177 -14.26 -2.12 9.95
CA MET A 177 -14.93 -1.07 9.19
C MET A 177 -15.43 0.09 10.07
N THR A 178 -14.82 0.26 11.25
CA THR A 178 -15.11 1.38 12.13
C THR A 178 -14.34 2.62 11.63
N PRO A 179 -15.03 3.75 11.45
CA PRO A 179 -14.35 4.98 11.02
C PRO A 179 -13.37 5.49 12.07
N ILE A 180 -12.10 5.67 11.66
CA ILE A 180 -11.05 6.34 12.43
C ILE A 180 -11.01 7.83 12.07
N TYR A 181 -11.26 8.13 10.80
CA TYR A 181 -11.31 9.48 10.26
C TYR A 181 -12.36 9.54 9.14
N ARG A 182 -13.10 10.64 9.09
CA ARG A 182 -14.00 10.96 7.99
C ARG A 182 -14.08 12.47 7.83
N VAL A 183 -14.01 12.95 6.59
CA VAL A 183 -14.24 14.38 6.30
C VAL A 183 -15.70 14.70 6.62
N SER A 184 -15.94 15.74 7.43
CA SER A 184 -17.29 16.29 7.68
C SER A 184 -17.85 16.80 6.33
N GLN A 185 -19.04 16.36 6.01
CA GLN A 185 -19.79 16.83 4.82
C GLN A 185 -20.21 18.28 4.96
#